data_141eb7fa5faa17e738335d357011826a
#
_entry.id   141eb7fa5faa17e738335d357011826a
#
_cell.length_a   1.000
_cell.length_b   1.000
_cell.length_c   1.000
_cell.angle_alpha   90.00
_cell.angle_beta   90.00
_cell.angle_gamma   90.00
#
_symmetry.space_group_name_H-M   'P 1'
#
loop_
_entity.id
_entity.type
_entity.pdbx_description
1 polymer ?
#
loop_
_entity_poly.entity_id
_entity_poly.type
_entity_poly.pdbx_seq_one_letter_code
_entity_poly.pdbx_strand_id
1 'polypeptide(L)'
;PQTVTLCPADALPPLPFGWPVIAKPADQAAYARCDFPGRRKVYLVQDAARLRELLAAAARGGYFGSWLVQEYIPGPDTRLGVVNAYCAADGSVPWLVQGQPLLQERTPEGTGNYAAVLVEPSRQDAALLDALRGLLQAAGWHGFANFDLKYDRRGGLGEGAFL
;
A
#
# COMPACT_ATOMS: atom_id res chain seq x y z
N PRO A 1 -0.41 9.34 0.29
CA PRO A 1 0.93 9.52 0.87
C PRO A 1 1.97 9.77 -0.23
N GLN A 2 2.99 10.57 0.09
CA GLN A 2 4.11 10.78 -0.82
C GLN A 2 4.94 9.50 -0.93
N THR A 3 5.48 9.23 -2.13
CA THR A 3 6.25 8.01 -2.39
C THR A 3 7.49 8.36 -3.19
N VAL A 4 8.63 7.78 -2.81
CA VAL A 4 9.90 7.88 -3.52
C VAL A 4 10.31 6.49 -3.96
N THR A 5 10.75 6.34 -5.22
CA THR A 5 11.34 5.10 -5.72
C THR A 5 12.85 5.18 -5.54
N LEU A 6 13.42 4.19 -4.86
CA LEU A 6 14.87 4.06 -4.64
C LEU A 6 15.42 2.88 -5.43
N CYS A 7 16.54 3.10 -6.13
CA CYS A 7 17.35 2.01 -6.65
C CYS A 7 18.43 1.67 -5.61
N PRO A 8 18.69 0.38 -5.30
CA PRO A 8 19.65 0.00 -4.25
C PRO A 8 21.09 0.50 -4.46
N ALA A 9 21.46 0.80 -5.70
CA ALA A 9 22.78 1.32 -6.07
C ALA A 9 22.91 2.84 -5.81
N ASP A 10 21.79 3.55 -5.60
CA ASP A 10 21.82 5.00 -5.45
C ASP A 10 22.09 5.41 -4.00
N ALA A 11 22.69 6.56 -3.82
CA ALA A 11 22.74 7.18 -2.50
C ALA A 11 21.32 7.51 -2.05
N LEU A 12 21.01 7.28 -0.77
CA LEU A 12 19.71 7.61 -0.22
C LEU A 12 19.48 9.14 -0.31
N PRO A 13 18.54 9.60 -1.15
CA PRO A 13 18.24 11.02 -1.26
C PRO A 13 17.53 11.52 0.00
N PRO A 14 17.52 12.83 0.25
CA PRO A 14 16.65 13.41 1.25
C PRO A 14 15.19 13.08 0.90
N LEU A 15 14.45 12.52 1.87
CA LEU A 15 13.05 12.22 1.68
C LEU A 15 12.20 13.51 1.84
N PRO A 16 11.15 13.70 1.03
CA PRO A 16 10.27 14.88 1.14
C PRO A 16 9.29 14.77 2.33
N PHE A 17 9.40 13.72 3.16
CA PHE A 17 8.60 13.43 4.33
C PHE A 17 9.47 12.92 5.48
N GLY A 18 8.89 12.94 6.70
CA GLY A 18 9.60 12.54 7.92
C GLY A 18 9.61 11.03 8.16
N TRP A 19 10.37 10.64 9.19
CA TRP A 19 10.40 9.29 9.72
C TRP A 19 9.29 9.08 10.78
N PRO A 20 8.80 7.86 11.00
CA PRO A 20 9.13 6.63 10.28
C PRO A 20 8.56 6.59 8.86
N VAL A 21 9.03 5.66 8.03
CA VAL A 21 8.55 5.44 6.67
C VAL A 21 8.12 3.98 6.46
N ILE A 22 7.30 3.75 5.43
CA ILE A 22 7.05 2.41 4.91
C ILE A 22 8.03 2.14 3.77
N ALA A 23 8.70 0.99 3.80
CA ALA A 23 9.50 0.51 2.69
C ALA A 23 8.97 -0.84 2.19
N LYS A 24 8.84 -0.97 0.87
CA LYS A 24 8.38 -2.20 0.23
C LYS A 24 9.09 -2.39 -1.12
N PRO A 25 9.41 -3.65 -1.51
CA PRO A 25 9.99 -3.91 -2.82
C PRO A 25 8.98 -3.57 -3.92
N ALA A 26 9.44 -2.96 -5.01
CA ALA A 26 8.60 -2.62 -6.14
C ALA A 26 8.22 -3.86 -6.97
N ASP A 27 9.14 -4.82 -7.09
CA ASP A 27 8.89 -6.11 -7.76
C ASP A 27 8.73 -7.22 -6.72
N GLN A 28 7.49 -7.53 -6.39
CA GLN A 28 7.14 -8.59 -5.43
C GLN A 28 7.53 -9.99 -5.94
N ALA A 29 7.46 -10.23 -7.25
CA ALA A 29 7.77 -11.54 -7.83
C ALA A 29 9.28 -11.83 -7.78
N ALA A 30 10.11 -10.84 -8.09
CA ALA A 30 11.56 -10.95 -7.93
C ALA A 30 11.94 -11.08 -6.44
N TYR A 31 11.32 -10.28 -5.59
CA TYR A 31 11.58 -10.27 -4.15
C TYR A 31 11.18 -11.58 -3.45
N ALA A 32 10.12 -12.24 -3.90
CA ALA A 32 9.69 -13.53 -3.33
C ALA A 32 10.73 -14.65 -3.48
N ARG A 33 11.64 -14.52 -4.45
CA ARG A 33 12.73 -15.49 -4.70
C ARG A 33 13.98 -15.24 -3.85
N CYS A 34 14.00 -14.13 -3.10
CA CYS A 34 15.13 -13.75 -2.27
C CYS A 34 15.00 -14.33 -0.86
N ASP A 35 16.14 -14.64 -0.23
CA ASP A 35 16.17 -15.13 1.14
C ASP A 35 17.21 -14.37 1.96
N PHE A 36 16.76 -13.79 3.08
CA PHE A 36 17.60 -13.14 4.08
C PHE A 36 16.87 -13.03 5.42
N PRO A 37 17.60 -13.00 6.53
CA PRO A 37 17.02 -12.88 7.87
C PRO A 37 16.15 -11.61 8.01
N GLY A 38 14.92 -11.79 8.49
CA GLY A 38 13.98 -10.68 8.68
C GLY A 38 13.27 -10.22 7.42
N ARG A 39 13.29 -11.01 6.34
CA ARG A 39 12.52 -10.72 5.12
C ARG A 39 11.03 -10.57 5.43
N ARG A 40 10.42 -9.49 4.93
CA ARG A 40 9.00 -9.16 5.05
C ARG A 40 8.50 -8.53 3.76
N LYS A 41 7.20 -8.56 3.55
CA LYS A 41 6.54 -7.89 2.42
C LYS A 41 6.56 -6.35 2.58
N VAL A 42 6.44 -5.86 3.82
CA VAL A 42 6.36 -4.43 4.16
C VAL A 42 7.17 -4.18 5.43
N TYR A 43 7.89 -3.08 5.45
CA TYR A 43 8.73 -2.66 6.58
C TYR A 43 8.31 -1.28 7.10
N LEU A 44 8.13 -1.16 8.41
CA LEU A 44 8.11 0.14 9.08
C LEU A 44 9.54 0.47 9.51
N VAL A 45 10.11 1.50 8.90
CA VAL A 45 11.53 1.87 9.05
C VAL A 45 11.62 3.18 9.81
N GLN A 46 12.39 3.19 10.91
CA GLN A 46 12.42 4.29 11.86
C GLN A 46 13.35 5.44 11.43
N ASP A 47 14.40 5.14 10.67
CA ASP A 47 15.43 6.09 10.30
C ASP A 47 16.24 5.66 9.05
N ALA A 48 17.09 6.56 8.56
CA ALA A 48 17.91 6.33 7.38
C ALA A 48 18.96 5.21 7.56
N ALA A 49 19.44 4.98 8.78
CA ALA A 49 20.43 3.93 9.04
C ALA A 49 19.76 2.56 8.86
N ARG A 50 18.58 2.38 9.46
CA ARG A 50 17.77 1.16 9.31
C ARG A 50 17.34 0.91 7.88
N LEU A 51 17.03 1.97 7.12
CA LEU A 51 16.72 1.80 5.70
C LEU A 51 17.93 1.27 4.92
N ARG A 52 19.12 1.83 5.14
CA ARG A 52 20.35 1.33 4.49
C ARG A 52 20.67 -0.12 4.87
N GLU A 53 20.51 -0.49 6.15
CA GLU A 53 20.70 -1.87 6.62
C GLU A 53 19.75 -2.83 5.90
N LEU A 54 18.47 -2.46 5.75
CA LEU A 54 17.45 -3.23 5.03
C LEU A 54 17.83 -3.43 3.57
N LEU A 55 18.18 -2.34 2.86
CA LEU A 55 18.56 -2.40 1.45
C LEU A 55 19.78 -3.29 1.25
N ALA A 56 20.79 -3.16 2.11
CA ALA A 56 21.99 -3.99 2.07
C ALA A 56 21.71 -5.47 2.38
N ALA A 57 20.82 -5.76 3.33
CA ALA A 57 20.40 -7.13 3.65
C ALA A 57 19.66 -7.77 2.47
N ALA A 58 18.75 -7.04 1.85
CA ALA A 58 18.01 -7.50 0.69
C ALA A 58 18.92 -7.76 -0.51
N ALA A 59 19.90 -6.88 -0.76
CA ALA A 59 20.90 -7.07 -1.82
C ALA A 59 21.75 -8.32 -1.60
N ARG A 60 22.19 -8.57 -0.36
CA ARG A 60 22.87 -9.83 -0.01
C ARG A 60 21.98 -11.06 -0.21
N GLY A 61 20.67 -10.92 -0.02
CA GLY A 61 19.66 -11.95 -0.26
C GLY A 61 19.26 -12.10 -1.74
N GLY A 62 19.89 -11.33 -2.66
CA GLY A 62 19.67 -11.44 -4.10
C GLY A 62 18.62 -10.47 -4.67
N TYR A 63 18.14 -9.48 -3.89
CA TYR A 63 17.21 -8.48 -4.40
C TYR A 63 17.94 -7.21 -4.82
N PHE A 64 17.94 -6.92 -6.12
CA PHE A 64 18.55 -5.74 -6.73
C PHE A 64 17.52 -4.80 -7.37
N GLY A 65 16.23 -5.10 -7.21
CA GLY A 65 15.14 -4.29 -7.74
C GLY A 65 14.91 -3.01 -6.92
N SER A 66 14.10 -2.13 -7.49
CA SER A 66 13.74 -0.86 -6.86
C SER A 66 12.89 -1.06 -5.60
N TRP A 67 12.95 -0.07 -4.70
CA TRP A 67 12.15 0.00 -3.49
C TRP A 67 11.21 1.20 -3.53
N LEU A 68 10.00 1.00 -3.08
CA LEU A 68 9.06 2.08 -2.81
C LEU A 68 9.20 2.48 -1.35
N VAL A 69 9.65 3.72 -1.11
CA VAL A 69 9.71 4.33 0.22
C VAL A 69 8.60 5.35 0.31
N GLN A 70 7.70 5.14 1.24
CA GLN A 70 6.43 5.83 1.31
C GLN A 70 6.26 6.50 2.66
N GLU A 71 5.66 7.69 2.66
CA GLU A 71 5.25 8.39 3.87
C GLU A 71 4.38 7.48 4.74
N TYR A 72 4.74 7.37 6.02
CA TYR A 72 3.94 6.62 6.98
C TYR A 72 2.72 7.42 7.43
N ILE A 73 1.52 6.86 7.23
CA ILE A 73 0.28 7.41 7.77
C ILE A 73 0.05 6.78 9.14
N PRO A 74 0.13 7.55 10.24
CA PRO A 74 -0.05 7.02 11.59
C PRO A 74 -1.51 6.66 11.87
N GLY A 75 -1.69 5.75 12.81
CA GLY A 75 -2.99 5.37 13.33
C GLY A 75 -3.22 3.87 13.37
N PRO A 76 -4.23 3.43 14.13
CA PRO A 76 -4.56 2.02 14.30
C PRO A 76 -5.12 1.39 13.02
N ASP A 77 -5.20 0.06 13.00
CA ASP A 77 -5.73 -0.72 11.88
C ASP A 77 -7.22 -0.44 11.62
N THR A 78 -7.93 0.08 12.61
CA THR A 78 -9.32 0.56 12.43
C THR A 78 -9.46 1.73 11.45
N ARG A 79 -8.34 2.32 11.02
CA ARG A 79 -8.29 3.35 9.96
C ARG A 79 -7.91 2.79 8.60
N LEU A 80 -7.75 1.49 8.47
CA LEU A 80 -7.61 0.84 7.18
C LEU A 80 -8.98 0.73 6.52
N GLY A 81 -9.01 0.83 5.22
CA GLY A 81 -10.16 0.57 4.38
C GLY A 81 -9.73 -0.25 3.18
N VAL A 82 -10.67 -0.89 2.55
CA VAL A 82 -10.46 -1.58 1.28
C VAL A 82 -11.62 -1.26 0.35
N VAL A 83 -11.33 -1.05 -0.93
CA VAL A 83 -12.37 -0.97 -1.94
C VAL A 83 -12.08 -2.00 -3.01
N ASN A 84 -13.07 -2.85 -3.29
CA ASN A 84 -13.04 -3.78 -4.39
C ASN A 84 -13.94 -3.31 -5.50
N ALA A 85 -13.50 -3.48 -6.73
CA ALA A 85 -14.23 -3.08 -7.92
C ALA A 85 -14.18 -4.15 -9.00
N TYR A 86 -15.19 -4.13 -9.89
CA TYR A 86 -15.15 -4.84 -11.16
C TYR A 86 -15.47 -3.88 -12.28
N CYS A 87 -14.61 -3.88 -13.30
CA CYS A 87 -14.76 -3.08 -14.52
C CYS A 87 -15.12 -4.00 -15.68
N ALA A 88 -16.23 -3.75 -16.32
CA ALA A 88 -16.68 -4.51 -17.47
C ALA A 88 -15.93 -4.07 -18.75
N ALA A 89 -16.00 -4.91 -19.78
CA ALA A 89 -15.31 -4.66 -21.06
C ALA A 89 -15.83 -3.42 -21.81
N ASP A 90 -17.04 -2.96 -21.49
CA ASP A 90 -17.64 -1.73 -22.04
C ASP A 90 -17.18 -0.44 -21.32
N GLY A 91 -16.27 -0.56 -20.34
CA GLY A 91 -15.79 0.55 -19.54
C GLY A 91 -16.70 0.95 -18.37
N SER A 92 -17.83 0.26 -18.18
CA SER A 92 -18.66 0.46 -17.00
C SER A 92 -18.03 -0.15 -15.76
N VAL A 93 -18.37 0.40 -14.56
CA VAL A 93 -17.95 -0.13 -13.26
C VAL A 93 -19.21 -0.52 -12.47
N PRO A 94 -19.82 -1.68 -12.82
CA PRO A 94 -21.10 -2.09 -12.25
C PRO A 94 -21.02 -2.47 -10.77
N TRP A 95 -19.81 -2.81 -10.28
CA TRP A 95 -19.60 -3.20 -8.91
C TRP A 95 -18.41 -2.45 -8.32
N LEU A 96 -18.64 -1.77 -7.20
CA LEU A 96 -17.67 -1.02 -6.45
C LEU A 96 -18.15 -0.99 -4.99
N VAL A 97 -17.36 -1.54 -4.08
CA VAL A 97 -17.78 -1.68 -2.69
C VAL A 97 -16.63 -1.41 -1.74
N GLN A 98 -16.90 -0.59 -0.73
CA GLN A 98 -15.99 -0.28 0.36
C GLN A 98 -16.22 -1.24 1.52
N GLY A 99 -15.13 -1.69 2.14
CA GLY A 99 -15.14 -2.51 3.33
C GLY A 99 -14.16 -2.02 4.39
N GLN A 100 -14.47 -2.37 5.63
CA GLN A 100 -13.60 -2.15 6.80
C GLN A 100 -12.87 -3.45 7.13
N PRO A 101 -11.54 -3.51 7.01
CA PRO A 101 -10.79 -4.64 7.51
C PRO A 101 -10.96 -4.85 9.02
N LEU A 102 -11.30 -6.07 9.41
CA LEU A 102 -11.45 -6.46 10.81
C LEU A 102 -10.25 -7.27 11.30
N LEU A 103 -9.73 -8.14 10.43
CA LEU A 103 -8.60 -9.00 10.74
C LEU A 103 -7.60 -8.95 9.58
N GLN A 104 -6.31 -8.83 9.94
CA GLN A 104 -5.18 -8.96 9.03
C GLN A 104 -4.36 -10.21 9.35
N GLU A 105 -3.74 -10.77 8.34
CA GLU A 105 -2.67 -11.75 8.54
C GLU A 105 -1.46 -11.09 9.20
N ARG A 106 -0.87 -11.79 10.17
CA ARG A 106 0.30 -11.30 10.93
C ARG A 106 1.60 -12.01 10.55
N THR A 107 1.56 -12.88 9.54
CA THR A 107 2.79 -13.50 9.03
C THR A 107 3.64 -12.48 8.28
N PRO A 108 4.97 -12.64 8.22
CA PRO A 108 5.84 -11.73 7.47
C PRO A 108 5.46 -11.59 5.99
N GLU A 109 4.94 -12.65 5.39
CA GLU A 109 4.51 -12.73 3.99
C GLU A 109 3.06 -12.25 3.79
N GLY A 110 2.21 -12.42 4.80
CA GLY A 110 0.78 -12.10 4.75
C GLY A 110 0.42 -10.71 5.24
N THR A 111 1.38 -9.95 5.78
CA THR A 111 1.13 -8.58 6.24
C THR A 111 0.51 -7.74 5.13
N GLY A 112 -0.66 -7.15 5.42
CA GLY A 112 -1.45 -6.39 4.46
C GLY A 112 -2.53 -7.20 3.74
N ASN A 113 -2.60 -8.54 3.93
CA ASN A 113 -3.74 -9.32 3.50
C ASN A 113 -4.84 -9.28 4.56
N TYR A 114 -6.08 -9.14 4.15
CA TYR A 114 -7.22 -9.12 5.06
C TYR A 114 -7.87 -10.50 5.13
N ALA A 115 -7.96 -11.04 6.35
CA ALA A 115 -8.64 -12.32 6.61
C ALA A 115 -10.15 -12.14 6.81
N ALA A 116 -10.59 -10.96 7.23
CA ALA A 116 -12.01 -10.60 7.35
C ALA A 116 -12.22 -9.13 7.06
N VAL A 117 -13.27 -8.84 6.28
CA VAL A 117 -13.69 -7.49 5.91
C VAL A 117 -15.18 -7.34 6.18
N LEU A 118 -15.55 -6.30 6.90
CA LEU A 118 -16.95 -5.91 7.10
C LEU A 118 -17.39 -4.98 5.98
N VAL A 119 -18.43 -5.36 5.27
CA VAL A 119 -19.12 -4.48 4.30
C VAL A 119 -20.44 -4.03 4.92
N GLU A 120 -20.59 -2.73 5.08
CA GLU A 120 -21.77 -2.12 5.68
C GLU A 120 -22.32 -1.03 4.75
N PRO A 121 -23.56 -1.16 4.27
CA PRO A 121 -24.14 -0.20 3.33
C PRO A 121 -24.17 1.25 3.84
N SER A 122 -24.37 1.44 5.15
CA SER A 122 -24.42 2.76 5.80
C SER A 122 -23.05 3.47 5.91
N ARG A 123 -21.95 2.73 5.63
CA ARG A 123 -20.57 3.23 5.73
C ARG A 123 -19.89 3.41 4.38
N GLN A 124 -20.64 3.40 3.28
CA GLN A 124 -20.09 3.65 1.96
C GLN A 124 -19.81 5.15 1.79
N ASP A 125 -18.56 5.51 1.49
CA ASP A 125 -18.18 6.89 1.17
C ASP A 125 -18.42 7.13 -0.33
N ALA A 126 -19.52 7.78 -0.66
CA ALA A 126 -19.92 8.00 -2.04
C ALA A 126 -18.88 8.83 -2.82
N ALA A 127 -18.29 9.85 -2.21
CA ALA A 127 -17.29 10.68 -2.88
C ALA A 127 -16.02 9.90 -3.21
N LEU A 128 -15.55 9.07 -2.28
CA LEU A 128 -14.43 8.16 -2.50
C LEU A 128 -14.73 7.16 -3.63
N LEU A 129 -15.91 6.52 -3.59
CA LEU A 129 -16.31 5.53 -4.58
C LEU A 129 -16.43 6.14 -5.97
N ASP A 130 -16.98 7.36 -6.09
CA ASP A 130 -17.07 8.07 -7.37
C ASP A 130 -15.69 8.48 -7.90
N ALA A 131 -14.78 8.91 -7.04
CA ALA A 131 -13.40 9.21 -7.43
C ALA A 131 -12.66 7.96 -7.96
N LEU A 132 -12.83 6.82 -7.29
CA LEU A 132 -12.23 5.54 -7.71
C LEU A 132 -12.85 5.03 -9.02
N ARG A 133 -14.17 5.20 -9.20
CA ARG A 133 -14.85 4.87 -10.45
C ARG A 133 -14.26 5.70 -11.60
N GLY A 134 -14.14 7.01 -11.41
CA GLY A 134 -13.53 7.89 -12.40
C GLY A 134 -12.08 7.53 -12.74
N LEU A 135 -11.27 7.18 -11.72
CA LEU A 135 -9.90 6.72 -11.92
C LEU A 135 -9.83 5.45 -12.78
N LEU A 136 -10.65 4.44 -12.47
CA LEU A 136 -10.69 3.17 -13.21
C LEU A 136 -11.11 3.37 -14.65
N GLN A 137 -12.13 4.21 -14.89
CA GLN A 137 -12.59 4.56 -16.24
C GLN A 137 -11.54 5.33 -17.02
N ALA A 138 -10.89 6.33 -16.40
CA ALA A 138 -9.84 7.10 -17.06
C ALA A 138 -8.60 6.25 -17.40
N ALA A 139 -8.30 5.24 -16.57
CA ALA A 139 -7.23 4.29 -16.83
C ALA A 139 -7.58 3.22 -17.87
N GLY A 140 -8.84 3.13 -18.30
CA GLY A 140 -9.30 2.05 -19.18
C GLY A 140 -9.14 0.66 -18.56
N TRP A 141 -9.28 0.55 -17.21
CA TRP A 141 -9.07 -0.71 -16.51
C TRP A 141 -10.19 -1.71 -16.81
N HIS A 142 -9.83 -2.98 -16.96
CA HIS A 142 -10.76 -4.10 -17.15
C HIS A 142 -10.51 -5.19 -16.13
N GLY A 143 -11.58 -5.80 -15.61
CA GLY A 143 -11.51 -6.86 -14.62
C GLY A 143 -11.58 -6.36 -13.18
N PHE A 144 -11.09 -7.18 -12.26
CA PHE A 144 -11.10 -6.84 -10.84
C PHE A 144 -9.99 -5.83 -10.48
N ALA A 145 -10.32 -4.92 -9.57
CA ALA A 145 -9.38 -4.00 -8.94
C ALA A 145 -9.59 -4.02 -7.43
N ASN A 146 -8.49 -3.87 -6.69
CA ASN A 146 -8.49 -3.71 -5.24
C ASN A 146 -7.70 -2.46 -4.87
N PHE A 147 -8.22 -1.67 -3.94
CA PHE A 147 -7.57 -0.49 -3.39
C PHE A 147 -7.45 -0.65 -1.89
N ASP A 148 -6.23 -0.61 -1.39
CA ASP A 148 -5.96 -0.48 0.03
C ASP A 148 -5.94 0.99 0.42
N LEU A 149 -6.61 1.34 1.50
CA LEU A 149 -6.80 2.70 1.98
C LEU A 149 -6.30 2.83 3.41
N LYS A 150 -5.74 4.00 3.72
CA LYS A 150 -5.45 4.40 5.10
C LYS A 150 -5.99 5.81 5.31
N TYR A 151 -6.92 5.97 6.25
CA TYR A 151 -7.49 7.28 6.56
C TYR A 151 -6.52 8.12 7.39
N ASP A 152 -6.10 9.25 6.82
CA ASP A 152 -5.21 10.21 7.46
C ASP A 152 -6.04 11.32 8.14
N ARG A 153 -5.87 11.50 9.44
CA ARG A 153 -6.53 12.60 10.18
C ARG A 153 -5.72 13.89 10.23
N ARG A 154 -4.50 13.90 9.71
CA ARG A 154 -3.67 15.11 9.67
C ARG A 154 -4.21 16.15 8.68
N GLY A 155 -4.96 15.73 7.66
CA GLY A 155 -5.55 16.57 6.61
C GLY A 155 -6.97 17.07 6.89
N GLY A 156 -7.57 16.81 8.07
CA GLY A 156 -8.95 17.19 8.38
C GLY A 156 -9.95 16.04 8.27
N LEU A 157 -11.22 16.33 8.60
CA LEU A 157 -12.30 15.34 8.53
C LEU A 157 -12.60 14.96 7.09
N GLY A 158 -12.42 13.69 6.73
CA GLY A 158 -12.94 13.11 5.51
C GLY A 158 -11.93 12.84 4.39
N GLU A 159 -10.65 13.15 4.55
CA GLU A 159 -9.65 12.84 3.53
C GLU A 159 -9.04 11.46 3.74
N GLY A 160 -9.39 10.52 2.88
CA GLY A 160 -8.71 9.24 2.73
C GLY A 160 -7.46 9.39 1.88
N ALA A 161 -6.33 8.84 2.34
CA ALA A 161 -5.15 8.67 1.50
C ALA A 161 -5.09 7.24 0.96
N PHE A 162 -4.82 7.10 -0.33
CA PHE A 162 -4.61 5.79 -0.96
C PHE A 162 -3.20 5.26 -0.63
N LEU A 163 -3.10 3.96 -0.43
CA LEU A 163 -1.84 3.26 -0.15
C LEU A 163 -1.26 2.62 -1.40
#